data_5cb98ac8faf55ec72414d84c6b2aad67
#
_entry.id   5cb98ac8faf55ec72414d84c6b2aad67
#
_cell.length_a   1.000
_cell.length_b   1.000
_cell.length_c   1.000
_cell.angle_alpha   90.00
_cell.angle_beta   90.00
_cell.angle_gamma   90.00
#
_symmetry.space_group_name_H-M   'P 1'
#
loop_
_entity.id
_entity.type
_entity.pdbx_description
1 polymer ?
#
loop_
_entity_poly.entity_id
_entity_poly.type
_entity_poly.pdbx_seq_one_letter_code
_entity_poly.pdbx_strand_id
1 'polypeptide(L)'
;NTAKYGQRDTHQSPGSAFSAAGFFMLNATPQSMHFDAALPLQSGASIRDYALSYETYGELNADKSNAVLICHALNASHHVAGVYAGQKNSEGWWDNMIGPGKALDTNRFFVIGVNNLGSCFGSTGPMHVNPDTGRIYGADFPVVTVEDWVNAQARLLDALGIETLAAVM
;
A
#
# COMPACT_ATOMS: atom_id res chain seq x y z
N ASN A 1 -9.16 -36.22 -69.89
CA ASN A 1 -7.94 -36.18 -69.06
C ASN A 1 -8.15 -35.26 -67.88
N THR A 2 -8.66 -35.86 -66.79
CA THR A 2 -8.94 -35.16 -65.53
C THR A 2 -7.96 -35.69 -64.53
N ALA A 3 -7.04 -34.84 -64.04
CA ALA A 3 -6.12 -35.14 -62.96
C ALA A 3 -6.83 -34.93 -61.64
N LYS A 4 -6.91 -35.99 -60.81
CA LYS A 4 -7.35 -35.94 -59.41
C LYS A 4 -6.23 -35.40 -58.55
N TYR A 5 -6.50 -34.31 -57.83
CA TYR A 5 -5.64 -33.84 -56.73
C TYR A 5 -6.16 -34.43 -55.40
N GLY A 6 -5.27 -35.13 -54.71
CA GLY A 6 -5.55 -35.76 -53.43
C GLY A 6 -5.65 -34.74 -52.31
N GLN A 7 -6.61 -34.94 -51.41
CA GLN A 7 -6.74 -34.24 -50.16
C GLN A 7 -5.53 -34.56 -49.24
N ARG A 8 -4.90 -33.51 -48.68
CA ARG A 8 -3.96 -33.66 -47.57
C ARG A 8 -4.73 -33.50 -46.29
N ASP A 9 -4.66 -34.53 -45.47
CA ASP A 9 -5.12 -34.48 -44.08
C ASP A 9 -4.29 -33.47 -43.28
N THR A 10 -4.95 -32.43 -42.79
CA THR A 10 -4.35 -31.49 -41.86
C THR A 10 -4.45 -32.08 -40.46
N HIS A 11 -3.35 -32.59 -39.95
CA HIS A 11 -3.20 -32.88 -38.52
C HIS A 11 -3.44 -31.57 -37.71
N GLN A 12 -4.60 -31.51 -37.07
CA GLN A 12 -4.86 -30.53 -36.04
C GLN A 12 -4.02 -30.92 -34.80
N SER A 13 -3.02 -30.10 -34.49
CA SER A 13 -2.35 -30.10 -33.16
C SER A 13 -3.35 -29.67 -32.10
N PRO A 14 -3.37 -30.29 -30.90
CA PRO A 14 -4.23 -29.86 -29.83
C PRO A 14 -3.77 -28.46 -29.39
N GLY A 15 -4.65 -27.47 -29.60
CA GLY A 15 -4.44 -26.13 -29.12
C GLY A 15 -4.29 -26.12 -27.60
N SER A 16 -3.14 -25.64 -27.13
CA SER A 16 -2.97 -25.27 -25.74
C SER A 16 -4.00 -24.20 -25.42
N ALA A 17 -4.99 -24.57 -24.62
CA ALA A 17 -5.89 -23.62 -24.01
C ALA A 17 -5.06 -22.72 -23.07
N PHE A 18 -4.68 -21.55 -23.55
CA PHE A 18 -4.28 -20.47 -22.65
C PHE A 18 -5.53 -20.10 -21.85
N SER A 19 -5.60 -20.61 -20.61
CA SER A 19 -6.51 -20.09 -19.62
C SER A 19 -6.17 -18.61 -19.47
N ALA A 20 -7.10 -17.75 -19.88
CA ALA A 20 -7.05 -16.34 -19.53
C ALA A 20 -7.14 -16.29 -18.00
N ALA A 21 -5.99 -16.17 -17.33
CA ALA A 21 -5.92 -15.81 -15.94
C ALA A 21 -6.63 -14.45 -15.85
N GLY A 22 -7.86 -14.45 -15.33
CA GLY A 22 -8.56 -13.21 -15.08
C GLY A 22 -7.66 -12.36 -14.19
N PHE A 23 -7.31 -11.17 -14.65
CA PHE A 23 -6.64 -10.18 -13.85
C PHE A 23 -7.62 -9.81 -12.73
N PHE A 24 -7.47 -10.43 -11.58
CA PHE A 24 -8.18 -10.00 -10.38
C PHE A 24 -7.56 -8.68 -9.96
N MET A 25 -8.29 -7.58 -10.23
CA MET A 25 -7.90 -6.27 -9.73
C MET A 25 -7.99 -6.31 -8.20
N LEU A 26 -6.89 -5.98 -7.55
CA LEU A 26 -6.81 -5.89 -6.11
C LEU A 26 -7.61 -4.67 -5.66
N ASN A 27 -8.59 -4.86 -4.77
CA ASN A 27 -9.32 -3.74 -4.19
C ASN A 27 -8.54 -3.18 -3.00
N ALA A 28 -8.25 -1.89 -3.05
CA ALA A 28 -7.66 -1.14 -1.95
C ALA A 28 -8.75 -0.59 -1.03
N THR A 29 -8.49 -0.61 0.26
CA THR A 29 -9.37 -0.03 1.28
C THR A 29 -8.56 0.85 2.20
N PRO A 30 -8.71 2.19 2.13
CA PRO A 30 -8.03 3.09 3.04
C PRO A 30 -8.42 2.83 4.49
N GLN A 31 -7.44 2.83 5.36
CA GLN A 31 -7.57 2.64 6.80
C GLN A 31 -6.93 3.82 7.52
N SER A 32 -7.32 4.05 8.77
CA SER A 32 -6.70 5.07 9.62
C SER A 32 -6.47 4.49 11.01
N MET A 33 -5.27 4.70 11.54
CA MET A 33 -4.91 4.36 12.92
C MET A 33 -4.69 5.65 13.69
N HIS A 34 -5.42 5.80 14.79
CA HIS A 34 -5.34 6.97 15.67
C HIS A 34 -4.45 6.68 16.88
N PHE A 35 -3.68 7.69 17.30
CA PHE A 35 -2.76 7.61 18.42
C PHE A 35 -2.97 8.79 19.36
N ASP A 36 -3.44 8.53 20.58
CA ASP A 36 -3.60 9.54 21.63
C ASP A 36 -2.25 9.95 22.23
N ALA A 37 -1.31 9.00 22.30
CA ALA A 37 0.00 9.23 22.88
C ALA A 37 0.86 10.13 22.00
N ALA A 38 1.48 11.14 22.62
CA ALA A 38 2.37 12.07 21.92
C ALA A 38 3.53 11.34 21.22
N LEU A 39 3.82 11.75 19.97
CA LEU A 39 5.03 11.39 19.24
C LEU A 39 6.03 12.53 19.43
N PRO A 40 7.13 12.31 20.18
CA PRO A 40 8.22 13.27 20.23
C PRO A 40 8.92 13.34 18.89
N LEU A 41 9.27 14.54 18.45
CA LEU A 41 9.89 14.79 17.17
C LEU A 41 11.36 15.18 17.33
N GLN A 42 12.19 14.95 16.31
CA GLN A 42 13.60 15.35 16.29
C GLN A 42 13.79 16.87 16.44
N SER A 43 12.81 17.65 16.04
CA SER A 43 12.79 19.10 16.23
C SER A 43 12.68 19.56 17.68
N GLY A 44 12.43 18.65 18.63
CA GLY A 44 12.12 18.95 20.04
C GLY A 44 10.63 19.25 20.30
N ALA A 45 9.81 19.37 19.25
CA ALA A 45 8.36 19.46 19.37
C ALA A 45 7.71 18.08 19.59
N SER A 46 6.40 18.03 19.70
CA SER A 46 5.64 16.77 19.69
C SER A 46 4.33 16.93 18.94
N ILE A 47 3.85 15.85 18.37
CA ILE A 47 2.49 15.76 17.82
C ILE A 47 1.72 14.77 18.69
N ARG A 48 0.56 15.17 19.18
CA ARG A 48 -0.35 14.31 19.93
C ARG A 48 -1.69 14.22 19.22
N ASP A 49 -2.47 13.22 19.54
CA ASP A 49 -3.81 13.07 18.97
C ASP A 49 -3.76 13.06 17.45
N TYR A 50 -2.91 12.20 16.90
CA TYR A 50 -2.62 12.13 15.48
C TYR A 50 -3.07 10.80 14.86
N ALA A 51 -3.27 10.81 13.56
CA ALA A 51 -3.64 9.63 12.80
C ALA A 51 -2.63 9.35 11.66
N LEU A 52 -2.47 8.08 11.35
CA LEU A 52 -1.79 7.61 10.15
C LEU A 52 -2.79 6.93 9.23
N SER A 53 -2.84 7.37 7.97
CA SER A 53 -3.55 6.67 6.92
C SER A 53 -2.66 5.58 6.35
N TYR A 54 -3.23 4.41 6.11
CA TYR A 54 -2.50 3.27 5.57
C TYR A 54 -3.43 2.34 4.78
N GLU A 55 -2.86 1.47 4.01
CA GLU A 55 -3.54 0.38 3.32
C GLU A 55 -2.76 -0.91 3.48
N THR A 56 -3.49 -2.03 3.42
CA THR A 56 -2.91 -3.36 3.53
C THR A 56 -3.38 -4.25 2.40
N TYR A 57 -2.50 -5.15 1.95
CA TYR A 57 -2.76 -6.06 0.85
C TYR A 57 -2.25 -7.44 1.20
N GLY A 58 -3.04 -8.48 0.89
CA GLY A 58 -2.78 -9.85 1.30
C GLY A 58 -3.20 -10.12 2.74
N GLU A 59 -2.79 -11.25 3.27
CA GLU A 59 -3.15 -11.73 4.61
C GLU A 59 -1.92 -11.85 5.50
N LEU A 60 -2.02 -11.31 6.72
CA LEU A 60 -1.00 -11.46 7.75
C LEU A 60 -1.07 -12.89 8.28
N ASN A 61 0.03 -13.63 8.20
CA ASN A 61 0.10 -15.00 8.71
C ASN A 61 0.05 -15.05 10.26
N ALA A 62 -0.17 -16.24 10.81
CA ALA A 62 -0.42 -16.41 12.23
C ALA A 62 0.77 -15.99 13.12
N ASP A 63 2.00 -16.18 12.64
CA ASP A 63 3.23 -15.79 13.32
C ASP A 63 3.71 -14.37 12.95
N LYS A 64 2.93 -13.66 12.10
CA LYS A 64 3.17 -12.29 11.64
C LYS A 64 4.54 -12.04 11.02
N SER A 65 5.12 -13.07 10.42
CA SER A 65 6.48 -13.03 9.85
C SER A 65 6.53 -12.59 8.38
N ASN A 66 5.36 -12.42 7.72
CA ASN A 66 5.26 -12.13 6.28
C ASN A 66 4.95 -10.65 5.95
N ALA A 67 5.06 -9.75 6.92
CA ALA A 67 4.76 -8.35 6.71
C ALA A 67 5.88 -7.62 5.94
N VAL A 68 5.50 -6.85 4.92
CA VAL A 68 6.41 -6.00 4.12
C VAL A 68 5.92 -4.56 4.18
N LEU A 69 6.78 -3.66 4.64
CA LEU A 69 6.49 -2.22 4.70
C LEU A 69 6.99 -1.53 3.42
N ILE A 70 6.12 -0.75 2.79
CA ILE A 70 6.46 0.06 1.61
C ILE A 70 6.62 1.52 2.02
N CYS A 71 7.81 2.06 1.78
CA CYS A 71 8.13 3.47 2.00
C CYS A 71 7.97 4.25 0.70
N HIS A 72 6.99 5.12 0.63
CA HIS A 72 6.71 5.90 -0.58
C HIS A 72 7.61 7.14 -0.71
N ALA A 73 7.82 7.59 -1.94
CA ALA A 73 8.49 8.85 -2.23
C ALA A 73 7.69 10.06 -1.71
N LEU A 74 8.33 11.23 -1.54
CA LEU A 74 7.73 12.43 -0.96
C LEU A 74 6.41 12.85 -1.62
N ASN A 75 6.26 12.63 -2.91
CA ASN A 75 5.08 12.98 -3.70
C ASN A 75 4.09 11.83 -3.94
N ALA A 76 4.28 10.70 -3.29
CA ALA A 76 3.38 9.54 -3.35
C ALA A 76 2.57 9.41 -2.04
N SER A 77 1.85 8.31 -1.88
CA SER A 77 0.97 8.05 -0.74
C SER A 77 0.97 6.59 -0.34
N HIS A 78 0.18 6.27 0.67
CA HIS A 78 -0.10 4.91 1.12
C HIS A 78 -0.78 4.03 0.07
N HIS A 79 -1.38 4.62 -0.98
CA HIS A 79 -2.06 3.88 -2.04
C HIS A 79 -1.03 3.27 -3.00
N VAL A 80 -0.43 2.15 -2.59
CA VAL A 80 0.70 1.54 -3.32
C VAL A 80 0.23 0.58 -4.41
N ALA A 81 -0.94 -0.06 -4.27
CA ALA A 81 -1.45 -1.05 -5.22
C ALA A 81 -2.98 -1.08 -5.24
N GLY A 82 -3.54 -1.83 -6.21
CA GLY A 82 -4.96 -2.03 -6.34
C GLY A 82 -5.71 -0.79 -6.82
N VAL A 83 -7.02 -0.85 -6.74
CA VAL A 83 -7.94 0.21 -7.16
C VAL A 83 -8.97 0.47 -6.08
N TYR A 84 -9.50 1.68 -6.03
CA TYR A 84 -10.66 1.98 -5.21
C TYR A 84 -11.95 1.55 -5.91
N ALA A 85 -12.79 0.79 -5.24
CA ALA A 85 -14.05 0.29 -5.80
C ALA A 85 -14.91 1.44 -6.35
N GLY A 86 -15.31 1.33 -7.62
CA GLY A 86 -16.14 2.33 -8.28
C GLY A 86 -15.42 3.59 -8.77
N GLN A 87 -14.12 3.72 -8.56
CA GLN A 87 -13.33 4.85 -9.06
C GLN A 87 -12.53 4.45 -10.32
N LYS A 88 -12.65 5.25 -11.37
CA LYS A 88 -11.83 5.08 -12.57
C LYS A 88 -10.44 5.68 -12.34
N ASN A 89 -9.41 5.06 -12.92
CA ASN A 89 -8.02 5.52 -12.86
C ASN A 89 -7.52 5.72 -11.42
N SER A 90 -7.90 4.82 -10.53
CA SER A 90 -7.50 4.82 -9.13
C SER A 90 -6.44 3.76 -8.81
N GLU A 91 -5.60 3.42 -9.77
CA GLU A 91 -4.54 2.42 -9.59
C GLU A 91 -3.46 2.95 -8.66
N GLY A 92 -3.02 2.11 -7.71
CA GLY A 92 -1.90 2.41 -6.84
C GLY A 92 -0.62 2.63 -7.64
N TRP A 93 0.27 3.51 -7.14
CA TRP A 93 1.45 3.94 -7.90
C TRP A 93 2.48 2.81 -8.17
N TRP A 94 2.38 1.70 -7.47
CA TRP A 94 3.23 0.50 -7.66
C TRP A 94 2.41 -0.77 -7.97
N ASP A 95 1.21 -0.60 -8.50
CA ASP A 95 0.30 -1.72 -8.78
C ASP A 95 0.94 -2.79 -9.69
N ASN A 96 1.80 -2.39 -10.62
CA ASN A 96 2.53 -3.33 -11.48
C ASN A 96 3.46 -4.30 -10.73
N MET A 97 3.86 -3.97 -9.50
CA MET A 97 4.78 -4.77 -8.68
C MET A 97 4.07 -5.58 -7.59
N ILE A 98 2.93 -5.11 -7.09
CA ILE A 98 2.25 -5.64 -5.90
C ILE A 98 0.91 -6.24 -6.29
N GLY A 99 0.67 -7.48 -5.90
CA GLY A 99 -0.59 -8.18 -6.15
C GLY A 99 -0.42 -9.69 -6.25
N PRO A 100 -1.51 -10.44 -6.41
CA PRO A 100 -1.46 -11.89 -6.57
C PRO A 100 -0.59 -12.30 -7.77
N GLY A 101 0.46 -13.08 -7.53
CA GLY A 101 1.38 -13.56 -8.56
C GLY A 101 2.31 -12.51 -9.17
N LYS A 102 2.32 -11.27 -8.66
CA LYS A 102 3.27 -10.21 -9.04
C LYS A 102 4.60 -10.36 -8.30
N ALA A 103 5.57 -9.49 -8.56
CA ALA A 103 6.90 -9.56 -7.96
C ALA A 103 6.86 -9.55 -6.42
N LEU A 104 6.01 -8.70 -5.84
CA LEU A 104 5.62 -8.75 -4.44
C LEU A 104 4.23 -9.41 -4.35
N ASP A 105 4.26 -10.74 -4.23
CA ASP A 105 3.08 -11.59 -4.30
C ASP A 105 2.26 -11.51 -3.02
N THR A 106 1.08 -10.92 -3.09
CA THR A 106 0.16 -10.79 -1.95
C THR A 106 -0.51 -12.10 -1.53
N ASN A 107 -0.34 -13.21 -2.26
CA ASN A 107 -0.69 -14.54 -1.77
C ASN A 107 0.31 -15.05 -0.70
N ARG A 108 1.48 -14.44 -0.59
CA ARG A 108 2.57 -14.81 0.32
C ARG A 108 2.88 -13.74 1.36
N PHE A 109 2.78 -12.48 0.97
CA PHE A 109 3.17 -11.34 1.78
C PHE A 109 1.97 -10.48 2.17
N PHE A 110 2.02 -9.99 3.40
CA PHE A 110 1.14 -8.92 3.88
C PHE A 110 1.84 -7.59 3.67
N VAL A 111 1.40 -6.84 2.67
CA VAL A 111 2.03 -5.59 2.27
C VAL A 111 1.33 -4.41 2.94
N ILE A 112 2.09 -3.48 3.48
CA ILE A 112 1.58 -2.30 4.19
C ILE A 112 2.13 -1.05 3.49
N GLY A 113 1.24 -0.19 2.99
CA GLY A 113 1.55 1.16 2.55
C GLY A 113 1.11 2.16 3.62
N VAL A 114 2.01 3.02 4.09
CA VAL A 114 1.72 4.01 5.14
C VAL A 114 1.94 5.41 4.59
N ASN A 115 0.99 6.31 4.81
CA ASN A 115 1.13 7.71 4.45
C ASN A 115 1.91 8.48 5.53
N ASN A 116 2.95 9.19 5.14
CA ASN A 116 3.82 9.90 6.08
C ASN A 116 3.11 11.05 6.80
N LEU A 117 3.49 11.32 8.06
CA LEU A 117 3.08 12.50 8.81
C LEU A 117 3.48 13.79 8.04
N GLY A 118 2.63 14.79 8.08
CA GLY A 118 2.83 16.05 7.37
C GLY A 118 2.41 16.02 5.90
N SER A 119 2.02 14.84 5.38
CA SER A 119 1.49 14.66 4.03
C SER A 119 0.03 15.11 3.92
N CYS A 120 -0.45 15.25 2.68
CA CYS A 120 -1.82 15.66 2.37
C CYS A 120 -2.79 14.50 2.08
N PHE A 121 -2.37 13.23 2.25
CA PHE A 121 -3.17 12.06 1.91
C PHE A 121 -3.76 11.34 3.14
N GLY A 122 -4.18 12.11 4.15
CA GLY A 122 -4.99 11.61 5.26
C GLY A 122 -4.27 11.40 6.58
N SER A 123 -2.95 11.15 6.61
CA SER A 123 -2.18 11.23 7.86
C SER A 123 -2.15 12.67 8.37
N THR A 124 -2.08 12.84 9.71
CA THR A 124 -2.05 14.17 10.30
C THR A 124 -0.96 15.03 9.70
N GLY A 125 -1.35 16.23 9.28
CA GLY A 125 -0.48 17.18 8.60
C GLY A 125 -1.02 18.61 8.73
N PRO A 126 -0.45 19.59 8.00
CA PRO A 126 -0.78 21.01 8.10
C PRO A 126 -2.27 21.35 7.94
N MET A 127 -3.03 20.50 7.24
CA MET A 127 -4.47 20.73 7.00
C MET A 127 -5.37 20.27 8.15
N HIS A 128 -4.81 19.61 9.15
CA HIS A 128 -5.56 19.08 10.31
C HIS A 128 -5.66 20.12 11.42
N VAL A 129 -6.62 19.90 12.30
CA VAL A 129 -6.81 20.74 13.49
C VAL A 129 -5.74 20.37 14.53
N ASN A 130 -5.08 21.38 15.06
CA ASN A 130 -4.19 21.25 16.20
C ASN A 130 -5.07 21.08 17.47
N PRO A 131 -4.96 19.96 18.19
CA PRO A 131 -5.78 19.69 19.39
C PRO A 131 -5.52 20.66 20.53
N ASP A 132 -4.35 21.32 20.57
CA ASP A 132 -4.00 22.27 21.61
C ASP A 132 -4.65 23.65 21.41
N THR A 133 -4.88 24.04 20.17
CA THR A 133 -5.40 25.38 19.83
C THR A 133 -6.81 25.35 19.26
N GLY A 134 -7.31 24.18 18.83
CA GLY A 134 -8.57 24.04 18.13
C GLY A 134 -8.58 24.67 16.71
N ARG A 135 -7.43 25.04 16.17
CA ARG A 135 -7.26 25.70 14.86
C ARG A 135 -6.46 24.79 13.92
N ILE A 136 -6.64 24.98 12.62
CA ILE A 136 -5.82 24.31 11.62
C ILE A 136 -4.34 24.64 11.86
N TYR A 137 -3.47 23.64 11.81
CA TYR A 137 -2.02 23.82 11.98
C TYR A 137 -1.44 24.84 10.99
N GLY A 138 -1.72 24.67 9.70
CA GLY A 138 -1.16 25.52 8.66
C GLY A 138 0.36 25.57 8.73
N ALA A 139 0.93 26.78 8.79
CA ALA A 139 2.36 27.02 8.90
C ALA A 139 2.95 26.67 10.29
N ASP A 140 2.10 26.49 11.31
CA ASP A 140 2.50 26.11 12.66
C ASP A 140 2.66 24.58 12.83
N PHE A 141 2.44 23.80 11.75
CA PHE A 141 2.70 22.37 11.79
C PHE A 141 4.19 22.14 12.08
N PRO A 142 4.52 21.29 13.10
CA PRO A 142 5.91 21.11 13.49
C PRO A 142 6.74 20.48 12.37
N VAL A 143 8.02 20.81 12.34
CA VAL A 143 8.97 20.19 11.41
C VAL A 143 9.08 18.71 11.74
N VAL A 144 8.82 17.87 10.75
CA VAL A 144 8.99 16.41 10.82
C VAL A 144 10.15 15.99 9.93
N THR A 145 10.91 15.02 10.39
CA THR A 145 12.07 14.43 9.69
C THR A 145 11.76 13.00 9.24
N VAL A 146 12.67 12.40 8.50
CA VAL A 146 12.57 10.98 8.10
C VAL A 146 12.54 10.07 9.33
N GLU A 147 13.33 10.39 10.37
CA GLU A 147 13.33 9.65 11.63
C GLU A 147 11.98 9.71 12.35
N ASP A 148 11.29 10.84 12.26
CA ASP A 148 9.94 10.98 12.83
C ASP A 148 8.93 10.11 12.06
N TRP A 149 9.06 10.01 10.74
CA TRP A 149 8.26 9.08 9.93
C TRP A 149 8.51 7.63 10.33
N VAL A 150 9.78 7.24 10.50
CA VAL A 150 10.14 5.88 10.95
C VAL A 150 9.52 5.59 12.31
N ASN A 151 9.63 6.53 13.26
CA ASN A 151 9.06 6.38 14.60
C ASN A 151 7.51 6.26 14.57
N ALA A 152 6.85 7.04 13.72
CA ALA A 152 5.41 6.95 13.53
C ALA A 152 4.99 5.61 12.92
N GLN A 153 5.72 5.14 11.89
CA GLN A 153 5.48 3.86 11.24
C GLN A 153 5.72 2.68 12.19
N ALA A 154 6.77 2.75 13.03
CA ALA A 154 7.01 1.74 14.06
C ALA A 154 5.83 1.62 15.02
N ARG A 155 5.25 2.73 15.49
CA ARG A 155 4.04 2.70 16.31
C ARG A 155 2.83 2.07 15.60
N LEU A 156 2.70 2.27 14.29
CA LEU A 156 1.66 1.60 13.52
C LEU A 156 1.89 0.08 13.49
N LEU A 157 3.12 -0.36 13.28
CA LEU A 157 3.47 -1.78 13.30
C LEU A 157 3.20 -2.40 14.67
N ASP A 158 3.57 -1.70 15.76
CA ASP A 158 3.26 -2.13 17.13
C ASP A 158 1.74 -2.27 17.34
N ALA A 159 0.94 -1.30 16.87
CA ALA A 159 -0.52 -1.34 16.97
C ALA A 159 -1.15 -2.49 16.16
N LEU A 160 -0.52 -2.88 15.05
CA LEU A 160 -0.89 -4.06 14.25
C LEU A 160 -0.35 -5.37 14.87
N GLY A 161 0.48 -5.27 15.92
CA GLY A 161 1.12 -6.38 16.61
C GLY A 161 2.18 -7.07 15.75
N ILE A 162 2.89 -6.31 14.89
CA ILE A 162 3.95 -6.80 14.01
C ILE A 162 5.29 -6.41 14.60
N GLU A 163 6.00 -7.39 15.16
CA GLU A 163 7.31 -7.18 15.81
C GLU A 163 8.47 -7.21 14.82
N THR A 164 8.31 -7.94 13.72
CA THR A 164 9.37 -8.17 12.73
C THR A 164 8.81 -8.07 11.33
N LEU A 165 9.49 -7.32 10.47
CA LEU A 165 9.17 -7.22 9.06
C LEU A 165 9.96 -8.26 8.25
N ALA A 166 9.32 -8.88 7.26
CA ALA A 166 10.01 -9.70 6.26
C ALA A 166 10.92 -8.84 5.38
N ALA A 167 10.46 -7.61 5.07
CA ALA A 167 11.23 -6.63 4.31
C ALA A 167 10.72 -5.20 4.51
N VAL A 168 11.57 -4.22 4.21
CA VAL A 168 11.23 -2.81 4.00
C VAL A 168 11.68 -2.44 2.59
N MET A 169 10.83 -1.77 1.82
CA MET A 169 11.10 -1.44 0.41
C MET A 169 10.76 0.02 0.10
#